data_55126e33bf7621cfe57358e56220b22b
#
_entry.id   55126e33bf7621cfe57358e56220b22b
#
_cell.length_a   1.000
_cell.length_b   1.000
_cell.length_c   1.000
_cell.angle_alpha   90.00
_cell.angle_beta   90.00
_cell.angle_gamma   90.00
#
_symmetry.space_group_name_H-M   'P 1'
#
loop_
_entity.id
_entity.type
_entity.pdbx_description
1 polymer ?
#
loop_
_entity_poly.entity_id
_entity_poly.type
_entity_poly.pdbx_seq_one_letter_code
_entity_poly.pdbx_strand_id
1 'polypeptide(L)'
;MANMDKSEKEEKWGQILSKVELTSVKMLLSQQAELASFNSNKVEIAFSSNWFRMIEMRRLIIENAVKKIFGEKTIIEFLMR
;
A
#
# COMPACT_ATOMS: atom_id res chain seq x y z
N MET A 1 -1.59 4.78 -23.45
CA MET A 1 -1.89 5.70 -22.36
C MET A 1 -0.82 5.59 -21.31
N ALA A 2 -0.31 6.70 -20.88
CA ALA A 2 0.73 6.70 -19.88
C ALA A 2 0.20 6.57 -18.46
N ASN A 3 -1.07 6.87 -18.28
CA ASN A 3 -1.64 6.89 -16.92
C ASN A 3 -2.08 5.52 -16.49
N MET A 4 -1.80 5.22 -15.23
CA MET A 4 -2.38 4.06 -14.61
C MET A 4 -3.88 4.26 -14.47
N ASP A 5 -4.65 3.28 -14.87
CA ASP A 5 -6.07 3.39 -14.65
C ASP A 5 -6.43 2.84 -13.27
N LYS A 6 -7.67 3.08 -12.90
CA LYS A 6 -8.14 2.68 -11.58
C LYS A 6 -8.13 1.17 -11.41
N SER A 7 -8.40 0.44 -12.47
CA SER A 7 -8.41 -1.04 -12.41
C SER A 7 -7.06 -1.60 -12.06
N GLU A 8 -6.00 -1.04 -12.67
CA GLU A 8 -4.65 -1.50 -12.39
C GLU A 8 -4.27 -1.27 -10.94
N LYS A 9 -4.61 -0.08 -10.42
CA LYS A 9 -4.31 0.23 -9.03
C LYS A 9 -5.06 -0.68 -8.08
N GLU A 10 -6.32 -0.94 -8.36
CA GLU A 10 -7.13 -1.81 -7.51
C GLU A 10 -6.61 -3.23 -7.53
N GLU A 11 -6.18 -3.72 -8.68
CA GLU A 11 -5.64 -5.05 -8.79
C GLU A 11 -4.35 -5.19 -8.00
N LYS A 12 -3.44 -4.23 -8.16
CA LYS A 12 -2.18 -4.26 -7.41
C LYS A 12 -2.41 -4.11 -5.91
N TRP A 13 -3.34 -3.24 -5.54
CA TRP A 13 -3.67 -3.05 -4.14
C TRP A 13 -4.20 -4.36 -3.52
N GLY A 14 -5.06 -5.07 -4.26
CA GLY A 14 -5.55 -6.36 -3.82
C GLY A 14 -4.43 -7.37 -3.63
N GLN A 15 -3.45 -7.36 -4.53
CA GLN A 15 -2.30 -8.24 -4.40
C GLN A 15 -1.48 -7.91 -3.15
N ILE A 16 -1.26 -6.62 -2.89
CA ILE A 16 -0.54 -6.20 -1.69
C ILE A 16 -1.29 -6.66 -0.45
N LEU A 17 -2.60 -6.41 -0.41
CA LEU A 17 -3.41 -6.79 0.75
C LEU A 17 -3.36 -8.28 0.99
N SER A 18 -3.32 -9.08 -0.07
CA SER A 18 -3.27 -10.54 0.09
C SER A 18 -1.97 -11.01 0.75
N LYS A 19 -0.94 -10.18 0.76
CA LYS A 19 0.35 -10.53 1.36
C LYS A 19 0.52 -9.93 2.76
N VAL A 20 -0.44 -9.14 3.22
CA VAL A 20 -0.40 -8.61 4.59
C VAL A 20 -0.71 -9.73 5.56
N GLU A 21 0.19 -9.97 6.51
CA GLU A 21 0.10 -11.14 7.37
C GLU A 21 -0.90 -11.00 8.52
N LEU A 22 -1.13 -9.78 8.98
CA LEU A 22 -2.08 -9.55 10.07
C LEU A 22 -3.43 -9.14 9.50
N THR A 23 -4.45 -9.91 9.85
CA THR A 23 -5.81 -9.64 9.36
C THR A 23 -6.28 -8.25 9.75
N SER A 24 -5.97 -7.82 10.98
CA SER A 24 -6.39 -6.48 11.43
C SER A 24 -5.77 -5.37 10.59
N VAL A 25 -4.51 -5.54 10.21
CA VAL A 25 -3.83 -4.56 9.36
C VAL A 25 -4.42 -4.59 7.95
N LYS A 26 -4.68 -5.79 7.44
CA LYS A 26 -5.30 -5.93 6.12
C LYS A 26 -6.65 -5.21 6.08
N MET A 27 -7.47 -5.40 7.10
CA MET A 27 -8.78 -4.75 7.14
C MET A 27 -8.64 -3.22 7.24
N LEU A 28 -7.72 -2.76 8.07
CA LEU A 28 -7.48 -1.32 8.21
C LEU A 28 -7.09 -0.72 6.86
N LEU A 29 -6.15 -1.35 6.18
CA LEU A 29 -5.69 -0.83 4.89
C LEU A 29 -6.78 -0.88 3.84
N SER A 30 -7.55 -1.96 3.81
CA SER A 30 -8.59 -2.09 2.79
C SER A 30 -9.68 -1.04 2.94
N GLN A 31 -9.93 -0.58 4.17
CA GLN A 31 -10.98 0.38 4.44
C GLN A 31 -10.50 1.83 4.48
N GLN A 32 -9.27 2.06 4.92
CA GLN A 32 -8.80 3.41 5.23
C GLN A 32 -7.63 3.87 4.36
N ALA A 33 -7.12 3.04 3.48
CA ALA A 33 -5.98 3.39 2.65
C ALA A 33 -6.22 2.94 1.23
N GLU A 34 -5.41 3.48 0.32
CA GLU A 34 -5.48 3.07 -1.08
C GLU A 34 -4.11 3.23 -1.71
N LEU A 35 -3.91 2.53 -2.81
CA LEU A 35 -2.70 2.66 -3.60
C LEU A 35 -2.83 3.92 -4.45
N ALA A 36 -2.05 4.95 -4.13
CA ALA A 36 -2.14 6.21 -4.84
C ALA A 36 -1.44 6.12 -6.19
N SER A 37 -0.25 5.53 -6.22
CA SER A 37 0.48 5.34 -7.47
C SER A 37 1.55 4.28 -7.26
N PHE A 38 2.05 3.74 -8.36
CA PHE A 38 3.18 2.81 -8.29
C PHE A 38 3.95 2.84 -9.61
N ASN A 39 5.23 2.48 -9.51
CA ASN A 39 6.05 2.22 -10.69
C ASN A 39 7.03 1.11 -10.30
N SER A 40 8.04 0.85 -11.13
CA SER A 40 8.96 -0.25 -10.90
C SER A 40 9.81 -0.07 -9.65
N ASN A 41 9.93 1.17 -9.14
CA ASN A 41 10.84 1.45 -8.02
C ASN A 41 10.14 1.95 -6.77
N LYS A 42 8.89 2.42 -6.88
CA LYS A 42 8.28 3.17 -5.80
C LYS A 42 6.78 2.91 -5.74
N VAL A 43 6.27 2.82 -4.53
CA VAL A 43 4.84 2.64 -4.28
C VAL A 43 4.39 3.72 -3.30
N GLU A 44 3.29 4.39 -3.63
CA GLU A 44 2.73 5.42 -2.77
C GLU A 44 1.37 4.97 -2.27
N ILE A 45 1.22 4.97 -0.95
CA ILE A 45 -0.01 4.55 -0.29
C ILE A 45 -0.60 5.76 0.42
N ALA A 46 -1.84 6.10 0.08
CA ALA A 46 -2.51 7.27 0.64
C ALA A 46 -3.54 6.86 1.68
N PHE A 47 -3.66 7.65 2.73
CA PHE A 47 -4.63 7.39 3.79
C PHE A 47 -4.90 8.70 4.54
N SER A 48 -5.98 8.70 5.33
CA SER A 48 -6.34 9.86 6.14
C SER A 48 -5.36 10.05 7.28
N SER A 49 -5.05 11.30 7.61
CA SER A 49 -4.14 11.61 8.70
C SER A 49 -4.62 11.03 10.04
N ASN A 50 -5.90 10.75 10.18
CA ASN A 50 -6.44 10.13 11.39
C ASN A 50 -5.82 8.77 11.67
N TRP A 51 -5.32 8.09 10.64
CA TRP A 51 -4.79 6.75 10.75
C TRP A 51 -3.26 6.70 10.67
N PHE A 52 -2.63 7.88 10.60
CA PHE A 52 -1.19 7.94 10.39
C PHE A 52 -0.41 7.13 11.42
N ARG A 53 -0.73 7.34 12.70
CA ARG A 53 0.01 6.68 13.77
C ARG A 53 -0.13 5.17 13.72
N MET A 54 -1.34 4.69 13.51
CA MET A 54 -1.58 3.25 13.43
C MET A 54 -0.86 2.62 12.25
N ILE A 55 -0.92 3.27 11.09
CA ILE A 55 -0.27 2.75 9.90
C ILE A 55 1.24 2.79 10.05
N GLU A 56 1.77 3.86 10.64
CA GLU A 56 3.20 3.98 10.89
C GLU A 56 3.71 2.87 11.82
N MET A 57 2.94 2.53 12.83
CA MET A 57 3.31 1.45 13.75
C MET A 57 3.37 0.08 13.05
N ARG A 58 2.67 -0.07 11.94
CA ARG A 58 2.65 -1.33 11.19
C ARG A 58 3.45 -1.25 9.90
N ARG A 59 4.34 -0.26 9.82
CA ARG A 59 5.07 0.01 8.58
C ARG A 59 5.82 -1.20 8.04
N LEU A 60 6.51 -1.94 8.92
CA LEU A 60 7.28 -3.10 8.47
C LEU A 60 6.39 -4.18 7.85
N ILE A 61 5.23 -4.40 8.42
CA ILE A 61 4.28 -5.39 7.88
C ILE A 61 3.84 -4.96 6.50
N ILE A 62 3.54 -3.67 6.34
CA ILE A 62 3.08 -3.13 5.07
C ILE A 62 4.20 -3.18 4.04
N GLU A 63 5.41 -2.78 4.44
CA GLU A 63 6.55 -2.82 3.54
C GLU A 63 6.85 -4.22 3.05
N ASN A 64 6.78 -5.20 3.96
CA ASN A 64 7.02 -6.58 3.57
C ASN A 64 6.01 -7.06 2.54
N ALA A 65 4.74 -6.71 2.71
CA ALA A 65 3.71 -7.07 1.75
C ALA A 65 3.97 -6.44 0.38
N VAL A 66 4.32 -5.15 0.37
CA VAL A 66 4.61 -4.45 -0.88
C VAL A 66 5.82 -5.06 -1.58
N LYS A 67 6.85 -5.37 -0.82
CA LYS A 67 8.08 -5.91 -1.41
C LYS A 67 7.87 -7.30 -1.98
N LYS A 68 6.92 -8.06 -1.47
CA LYS A 68 6.61 -9.38 -2.04
C LYS A 68 5.99 -9.27 -3.43
N ILE A 69 5.34 -8.14 -3.71
CA ILE A 69 4.69 -7.91 -5.01
C ILE A 69 5.61 -7.17 -5.98
N PHE A 70 6.33 -6.16 -5.49
CA PHE A 70 7.11 -5.25 -6.35
C PHE A 70 8.61 -5.48 -6.30
N GLY A 71 9.11 -6.21 -5.29
CA GLY A 71 10.53 -6.46 -5.14
C GLY A 71 11.12 -5.82 -3.90
N GLU A 72 12.25 -6.36 -3.45
CA GLU A 72 12.84 -5.95 -2.18
C GLU A 72 13.39 -4.52 -2.18
N LYS A 73 13.71 -3.99 -3.35
CA LYS A 73 14.29 -2.66 -3.45
C LYS A 73 13.25 -1.57 -3.62
N THR A 74 11.98 -1.93 -3.57
CA THR A 74 10.90 -0.96 -3.73
C THR A 74 10.87 0.02 -2.57
N ILE A 75 10.72 1.29 -2.90
CA ILE A 75 10.57 2.35 -1.90
C ILE A 75 9.09 2.55 -1.65
N ILE A 76 8.70 2.58 -0.40
CA ILE A 76 7.30 2.79 -0.03
C ILE A 76 7.16 4.16 0.63
N GLU A 77 6.27 4.98 0.10
CA GLU A 77 5.94 6.28 0.68
C GLU A 77 4.51 6.31 1.15
N PHE A 78 4.30 6.89 2.32
CA PHE A 78 2.96 7.10 2.85
C PHE A 78 2.56 8.54 2.61
N LEU A 79 1.37 8.72 2.02
CA LEU A 79 0.82 10.04 1.74
C LEU A 79 -0.41 10.25 2.62
N MET A 80 -0.43 11.38 3.33
CA MET A 80 -1.58 11.71 4.16
C MET A 80 -2.52 12.63 3.39
N ARG A 81 -3.81 12.36 3.49
CA ARG A 81 -4.84 13.17 2.86
C ARG A 81 -5.53 14.07 3.85
#